data_653351cafca296a714bb0d3deaf85bdf
#
_entry.id   653351cafca296a714bb0d3deaf85bdf
#
_cell.length_a   1.000
_cell.length_b   1.000
_cell.length_c   1.000
_cell.angle_alpha   90.00
_cell.angle_beta   90.00
_cell.angle_gamma   90.00
#
_symmetry.space_group_name_H-M   'P 1'
#
loop_
_entity.id
_entity.type
_entity.pdbx_description
1 polymer ?
#
loop_
_entity_poly.entity_id
_entity_poly.type
_entity_poly.pdbx_seq_one_letter_code
_entity_poly.pdbx_strand_id
1 'polypeptide(L)'
;MVGGGTPTQSIAELITEFHKTTGDVPPSLIGATATLINRHVYVFGGRLQSSRQISNRLYVLSLDTMSWKIAFPQNTPPVPRYFHSASAHNDTHIIFYGGMTVGQHQHRRSVPSDELTTLDDLVFLDIKSLAWEYPNLTNQPIPSPRYAHISTLVNDRLFILGGQDIENNYLTDISIFDCRKRAWCEPISTQQFQYGAYRSAAVAVTPIQLSPPFAPNMDLLTDPFEETNITVKETDISIHVYSNYSGAEIARQLHSWKINTNSECVDMLNQTEQVGANNTAPPPIRFPSAFMCGQQFILAGPHMSGAVQQFQIWALDMTSFVWTKVEPGPGIARGSWLRGMLCETMNKFLIFGHPARNMQDDYKNRVHCFDYLALVDIEVFGIYRPPQTSFSTIGQSLGLSMLKDPVLADLKITATDNKSISVNSSVLAQRWPSIRSLLKPVTSPQPGMSEILDHDKRELSFPDTYIVLIAFLQYIYTDHLVTAQQHQPQILSRLLFVADFFQITRLKELAIHALHQMLNMSTAAMIYESASLSNATSLQIRALRVLIN
;
A
#
# COMPACT_ATOMS: atom_id res chain seq x y z
N MET A 1 -48.55 -4.78 17.83
CA MET A 1 -47.64 -3.85 17.10
C MET A 1 -46.25 -4.14 17.58
N VAL A 2 -45.50 -4.94 16.81
CA VAL A 2 -44.09 -5.25 17.10
C VAL A 2 -43.29 -4.20 16.34
N GLY A 3 -42.64 -3.30 17.09
CA GLY A 3 -41.73 -2.31 16.51
C GLY A 3 -40.54 -2.99 15.91
N GLY A 4 -40.46 -2.97 14.58
CA GLY A 4 -39.24 -3.33 13.83
C GLY A 4 -38.19 -2.25 14.09
N GLY A 5 -37.33 -2.46 15.09
CA GLY A 5 -36.12 -1.69 15.25
C GLY A 5 -35.26 -1.92 14.03
N THR A 6 -34.92 -0.87 13.29
CA THR A 6 -33.84 -0.92 12.30
C THR A 6 -32.59 -1.45 12.99
N PRO A 7 -31.93 -2.48 12.46
CA PRO A 7 -30.71 -2.99 13.06
C PRO A 7 -29.70 -1.82 13.12
N THR A 8 -29.25 -1.49 14.32
CA THR A 8 -28.16 -0.52 14.54
C THR A 8 -26.89 -1.12 13.94
N GLN A 9 -26.47 -0.59 12.83
CA GLN A 9 -25.22 -1.00 12.16
C GLN A 9 -24.04 -0.61 13.04
N SER A 10 -23.22 -1.59 13.40
CA SER A 10 -22.02 -1.34 14.21
C SER A 10 -20.94 -0.69 13.34
N ILE A 11 -20.14 0.23 13.91
CA ILE A 11 -18.98 0.83 13.21
C ILE A 11 -18.04 -0.27 12.67
N ALA A 12 -17.90 -1.37 13.39
CA ALA A 12 -17.08 -2.49 12.97
C ALA A 12 -17.54 -3.14 11.64
N GLU A 13 -18.86 -3.11 11.37
CA GLU A 13 -19.42 -3.60 10.10
C GLU A 13 -19.17 -2.63 8.93
N LEU A 14 -18.90 -1.36 9.22
CA LEU A 14 -18.52 -0.37 8.22
C LEU A 14 -17.03 -0.45 7.85
N ILE A 15 -16.20 -1.02 8.72
CA ILE A 15 -14.75 -1.08 8.54
C ILE A 15 -14.34 -2.33 7.74
N THR A 16 -15.06 -3.45 7.87
CA THR A 16 -14.68 -4.73 7.28
C THR A 16 -15.81 -5.34 6.48
N GLU A 17 -15.55 -5.54 5.21
CA GLU A 17 -16.43 -6.23 4.29
C GLU A 17 -16.00 -7.69 4.13
N PHE A 18 -16.95 -8.63 4.12
CA PHE A 18 -16.67 -10.05 3.93
C PHE A 18 -17.26 -10.54 2.61
N HIS A 19 -16.43 -11.16 1.80
CA HIS A 19 -16.82 -11.70 0.51
C HIS A 19 -16.52 -13.20 0.45
N LYS A 20 -17.48 -13.98 -0.01
CA LYS A 20 -17.23 -15.35 -0.42
C LYS A 20 -16.66 -15.33 -1.83
N THR A 21 -15.53 -15.99 -2.05
CA THR A 21 -14.95 -16.12 -3.38
C THR A 21 -15.65 -17.23 -4.17
N THR A 22 -15.62 -17.15 -5.48
CA THR A 22 -16.30 -18.05 -6.42
C THR A 22 -15.34 -18.57 -7.50
N GLY A 23 -15.83 -19.39 -8.43
CA GLY A 23 -15.03 -19.93 -9.53
C GLY A 23 -14.10 -21.06 -9.11
N ASP A 24 -12.91 -21.13 -9.67
CA ASP A 24 -11.90 -22.17 -9.40
C ASP A 24 -11.14 -21.87 -8.11
N VAL A 25 -11.85 -21.86 -6.98
CA VAL A 25 -11.24 -21.54 -5.66
C VAL A 25 -10.08 -22.50 -5.37
N PRO A 26 -8.88 -21.98 -5.00
CA PRO A 26 -7.78 -22.84 -4.60
C PRO A 26 -8.18 -23.75 -3.44
N PRO A 27 -7.83 -25.03 -3.47
CA PRO A 27 -8.04 -25.91 -2.32
C PRO A 27 -7.23 -25.42 -1.12
N SER A 28 -7.46 -25.96 0.06
CA SER A 28 -6.65 -25.68 1.24
C SER A 28 -5.19 -26.05 0.99
N LEU A 29 -4.27 -25.07 1.06
CA LEU A 29 -2.87 -25.20 0.68
C LEU A 29 -1.94 -24.93 1.87
N ILE A 30 -0.79 -25.60 1.90
CA ILE A 30 0.28 -25.43 2.87
C ILE A 30 1.48 -24.82 2.15
N GLY A 31 1.99 -23.68 2.63
CA GLY A 31 3.19 -23.06 2.10
C GLY A 31 3.08 -22.55 0.66
N ALA A 32 1.87 -22.28 0.16
CA ALA A 32 1.65 -21.54 -1.07
C ALA A 32 1.97 -20.06 -0.87
N THR A 33 2.38 -19.38 -1.94
CA THR A 33 2.50 -17.92 -1.96
C THR A 33 1.23 -17.27 -2.48
N ALA A 34 0.95 -16.07 -2.00
CA ALA A 34 -0.11 -15.22 -2.52
C ALA A 34 0.48 -13.83 -2.74
N THR A 35 0.36 -13.30 -3.96
CA THR A 35 0.95 -12.04 -4.39
C THR A 35 -0.12 -11.18 -5.04
N LEU A 36 -0.22 -9.93 -4.64
CA LEU A 36 -1.15 -8.97 -5.20
C LEU A 36 -0.44 -8.10 -6.24
N ILE A 37 -0.99 -8.03 -7.44
CA ILE A 37 -0.62 -7.04 -8.46
C ILE A 37 -1.89 -6.37 -8.95
N ASN A 38 -1.93 -5.05 -8.84
CA ASN A 38 -3.09 -4.23 -9.16
C ASN A 38 -4.34 -4.71 -8.38
N ARG A 39 -5.32 -5.27 -9.07
CA ARG A 39 -6.56 -5.81 -8.48
C ARG A 39 -6.68 -7.33 -8.65
N HIS A 40 -5.53 -8.02 -8.79
CA HIS A 40 -5.48 -9.46 -8.96
C HIS A 40 -4.57 -10.10 -7.92
N VAL A 41 -5.06 -11.16 -7.27
CA VAL A 41 -4.26 -11.99 -6.35
C VAL A 41 -3.86 -13.26 -7.07
N TYR A 42 -2.55 -13.51 -7.10
CA TYR A 42 -1.94 -14.69 -7.71
C TYR A 42 -1.51 -15.65 -6.60
N VAL A 43 -2.09 -16.86 -6.59
CA VAL A 43 -1.72 -17.93 -5.65
C VAL A 43 -1.00 -19.02 -6.42
N PHE A 44 0.23 -19.32 -6.01
CA PHE A 44 1.07 -20.30 -6.69
C PHE A 44 1.60 -21.38 -5.75
N GLY A 45 1.64 -22.62 -6.25
CA GLY A 45 2.30 -23.73 -5.58
C GLY A 45 1.55 -24.20 -4.33
N GLY A 46 2.33 -24.59 -3.34
CA GLY A 46 1.83 -25.14 -2.09
C GLY A 46 1.62 -26.65 -2.11
N ARG A 47 1.44 -27.22 -0.92
CA ARG A 47 1.13 -28.63 -0.74
C ARG A 47 -0.34 -28.77 -0.37
N LEU A 48 -1.08 -29.63 -1.07
CA LEU A 48 -2.49 -29.88 -0.77
C LEU A 48 -2.66 -30.49 0.63
N GLN A 49 -3.58 -29.96 1.40
CA GLN A 49 -3.90 -30.51 2.72
C GLN A 49 -4.44 -31.95 2.62
N SER A 50 -5.29 -32.23 1.63
CA SER A 50 -5.99 -33.51 1.47
C SER A 50 -5.09 -34.68 1.06
N SER A 51 -4.26 -34.46 0.03
CA SER A 51 -3.43 -35.53 -0.58
C SER A 51 -1.93 -35.43 -0.26
N ARG A 52 -1.51 -34.32 0.36
CA ARG A 52 -0.10 -33.94 0.60
C ARG A 52 0.74 -33.79 -0.68
N GLN A 53 0.14 -33.83 -1.86
CA GLN A 53 0.83 -33.58 -3.12
C GLN A 53 1.27 -32.13 -3.20
N ILE A 54 2.48 -31.89 -3.69
CA ILE A 54 3.01 -30.56 -3.96
C ILE A 54 2.50 -30.13 -5.33
N SER A 55 2.07 -28.87 -5.43
CA SER A 55 1.46 -28.30 -6.63
C SER A 55 2.36 -27.24 -7.26
N ASN A 56 2.21 -27.03 -8.56
CA ASN A 56 2.71 -25.86 -9.32
C ASN A 56 1.56 -25.15 -10.06
N ARG A 57 0.34 -25.32 -9.59
CA ARG A 57 -0.80 -24.61 -10.16
C ARG A 57 -0.76 -23.14 -9.80
N LEU A 58 -1.22 -22.32 -10.73
CA LEU A 58 -1.40 -20.89 -10.58
C LEU A 58 -2.90 -20.58 -10.59
N TYR A 59 -3.37 -19.90 -9.53
CA TYR A 59 -4.74 -19.41 -9.41
C TYR A 59 -4.71 -17.90 -9.40
N VAL A 60 -5.69 -17.26 -10.03
CA VAL A 60 -5.82 -15.81 -10.11
C VAL A 60 -7.21 -15.39 -9.65
N LEU A 61 -7.27 -14.57 -8.59
CA LEU A 61 -8.50 -13.92 -8.13
C LEU A 61 -8.58 -12.52 -8.71
N SER A 62 -9.72 -12.19 -9.32
CA SER A 62 -10.07 -10.80 -9.60
C SER A 62 -10.80 -10.20 -8.39
N LEU A 63 -10.28 -9.11 -7.82
CA LEU A 63 -10.93 -8.39 -6.73
C LEU A 63 -12.19 -7.63 -7.18
N ASP A 64 -12.38 -7.42 -8.47
CA ASP A 64 -13.58 -6.77 -9.01
C ASP A 64 -14.78 -7.72 -9.05
N THR A 65 -14.53 -9.00 -9.32
CA THR A 65 -15.59 -10.02 -9.48
C THR A 65 -15.63 -11.02 -8.33
N MET A 66 -14.62 -11.01 -7.43
CA MET A 66 -14.41 -12.01 -6.37
C MET A 66 -14.41 -13.44 -6.90
N SER A 67 -13.90 -13.64 -8.12
CA SER A 67 -13.89 -14.92 -8.80
C SER A 67 -12.48 -15.39 -9.14
N TRP A 68 -12.20 -16.65 -8.80
CA TRP A 68 -10.96 -17.34 -9.09
C TRP A 68 -11.00 -17.99 -10.48
N LYS A 69 -9.83 -18.02 -11.12
CA LYS A 69 -9.57 -18.81 -12.33
C LYS A 69 -8.24 -19.53 -12.19
N ILE A 70 -8.16 -20.77 -12.69
CA ILE A 70 -6.89 -21.45 -12.89
C ILE A 70 -6.22 -20.83 -14.11
N ALA A 71 -4.99 -20.38 -13.96
CA ALA A 71 -4.20 -19.86 -15.07
C ALA A 71 -3.22 -20.92 -15.58
N PHE A 72 -3.01 -20.94 -16.88
CA PHE A 72 -2.11 -21.84 -17.59
C PHE A 72 -1.06 -21.00 -18.35
N PRO A 73 -0.01 -20.51 -17.66
CA PRO A 73 1.03 -19.73 -18.33
C PRO A 73 1.75 -20.53 -19.41
N GLN A 74 2.22 -19.82 -20.42
CA GLN A 74 3.04 -20.37 -21.47
C GLN A 74 4.42 -20.81 -20.93
N ASN A 75 5.15 -21.59 -21.70
CA ASN A 75 6.44 -22.18 -21.37
C ASN A 75 6.36 -23.24 -20.25
N THR A 76 7.47 -23.84 -19.94
CA THR A 76 7.57 -24.89 -18.91
C THR A 76 7.32 -24.28 -17.52
N PRO A 77 6.32 -24.77 -16.76
CA PRO A 77 6.08 -24.29 -15.41
C PRO A 77 7.24 -24.67 -14.48
N PRO A 78 7.48 -23.91 -13.39
CA PRO A 78 8.43 -24.30 -12.36
C PRO A 78 8.02 -25.64 -11.73
N VAL A 79 9.01 -26.35 -11.18
CA VAL A 79 8.73 -27.58 -10.43
C VAL A 79 7.75 -27.31 -9.29
N PRO A 80 6.86 -28.28 -8.97
CA PRO A 80 5.95 -28.15 -7.83
C PRO A 80 6.72 -27.81 -6.54
N ARG A 81 6.26 -26.80 -5.80
CA ARG A 81 7.00 -26.29 -4.63
C ARG A 81 6.12 -25.71 -3.56
N TYR A 82 6.63 -25.66 -2.33
CA TYR A 82 5.99 -25.03 -1.19
C TYR A 82 7.03 -24.37 -0.27
N PHE A 83 6.63 -23.42 0.58
CA PHE A 83 7.51 -22.56 1.39
C PHE A 83 8.58 -21.80 0.58
N HIS A 84 8.28 -21.52 -0.67
CA HIS A 84 9.01 -20.59 -1.52
C HIS A 84 8.56 -19.15 -1.25
N SER A 85 9.26 -18.17 -1.79
CA SER A 85 8.82 -16.78 -1.79
C SER A 85 8.28 -16.34 -3.15
N ALA A 86 7.47 -15.28 -3.15
CA ALA A 86 6.99 -14.60 -4.33
C ALA A 86 6.94 -13.10 -4.07
N SER A 87 7.48 -12.31 -4.98
CA SER A 87 7.55 -10.85 -4.88
C SER A 87 7.03 -10.20 -6.16
N ALA A 88 6.13 -9.22 -6.03
CA ALA A 88 5.67 -8.43 -7.17
C ALA A 88 6.78 -7.47 -7.64
N HIS A 89 6.96 -7.36 -8.95
CA HIS A 89 7.95 -6.49 -9.58
C HIS A 89 7.30 -5.62 -10.65
N ASN A 90 7.31 -4.30 -10.44
CA ASN A 90 6.85 -3.26 -11.37
C ASN A 90 5.46 -3.51 -11.97
N ASP A 91 4.53 -4.10 -11.22
CA ASP A 91 3.17 -4.46 -11.67
C ASP A 91 3.11 -5.33 -12.95
N THR A 92 4.25 -5.85 -13.39
CA THR A 92 4.38 -6.61 -14.64
C THR A 92 4.82 -8.04 -14.43
N HIS A 93 5.56 -8.33 -13.37
CA HIS A 93 6.10 -9.66 -13.10
C HIS A 93 5.89 -10.09 -11.64
N ILE A 94 5.86 -11.39 -11.44
CA ILE A 94 6.04 -12.01 -10.12
C ILE A 94 7.33 -12.82 -10.17
N ILE A 95 8.20 -12.61 -9.17
CA ILE A 95 9.46 -13.33 -9.04
C ILE A 95 9.32 -14.37 -7.94
N PHE A 96 9.56 -15.64 -8.29
CA PHE A 96 9.54 -16.78 -7.37
C PHE A 96 10.95 -17.23 -7.08
N TYR A 97 11.25 -17.58 -5.82
CA TYR A 97 12.56 -18.08 -5.42
C TYR A 97 12.46 -19.22 -4.42
N GLY A 98 13.28 -20.27 -4.63
CA GLY A 98 13.51 -21.34 -3.68
C GLY A 98 12.29 -22.17 -3.29
N GLY A 99 12.25 -22.62 -2.04
CA GLY A 99 11.22 -23.48 -1.48
C GLY A 99 11.64 -24.94 -1.41
N MET A 100 10.70 -25.82 -1.15
CA MET A 100 10.89 -27.28 -1.07
C MET A 100 10.09 -28.00 -2.15
N THR A 101 10.67 -29.07 -2.67
CA THR A 101 10.04 -30.01 -3.61
C THR A 101 10.39 -31.45 -3.27
N VAL A 102 9.74 -32.40 -3.93
CA VAL A 102 10.17 -33.81 -3.93
C VAL A 102 11.20 -34.02 -5.04
N GLY A 103 12.35 -34.61 -4.70
CA GLY A 103 13.51 -34.63 -5.57
C GLY A 103 13.30 -35.42 -6.86
N GLN A 104 13.40 -34.72 -8.00
CA GLN A 104 13.79 -35.30 -9.28
C GLN A 104 15.12 -34.63 -9.68
N HIS A 105 16.19 -34.96 -8.97
CA HIS A 105 17.50 -34.43 -9.33
C HIS A 105 18.10 -35.17 -10.55
N GLN A 106 18.15 -34.49 -11.68
CA GLN A 106 18.86 -34.97 -12.87
C GLN A 106 20.40 -35.07 -12.68
N HIS A 107 20.98 -34.63 -11.56
CA HIS A 107 22.43 -34.56 -11.36
C HIS A 107 23.00 -35.29 -10.14
N ARG A 108 22.21 -35.96 -9.30
CA ARG A 108 22.70 -36.85 -8.25
C ARG A 108 22.01 -38.20 -8.33
N ARG A 109 22.70 -39.20 -8.88
CA ARG A 109 22.23 -40.56 -9.14
C ARG A 109 21.91 -41.44 -7.90
N SER A 110 21.72 -40.85 -6.70
CA SER A 110 21.66 -41.64 -5.46
C SER A 110 20.59 -41.21 -4.43
N VAL A 111 19.65 -40.34 -4.79
CA VAL A 111 18.57 -39.93 -3.83
C VAL A 111 17.27 -40.65 -4.23
N PRO A 112 16.57 -41.33 -3.28
CA PRO A 112 15.26 -41.93 -3.54
C PRO A 112 14.27 -40.89 -4.04
N SER A 113 13.37 -41.26 -4.94
CA SER A 113 12.43 -40.37 -5.64
C SER A 113 11.40 -39.67 -4.77
N ASP A 114 11.36 -39.96 -3.47
CA ASP A 114 10.38 -39.41 -2.50
C ASP A 114 11.01 -38.52 -1.43
N GLU A 115 12.31 -38.22 -1.49
CA GLU A 115 12.96 -37.34 -0.53
C GLU A 115 12.74 -35.86 -0.86
N LEU A 116 12.45 -35.09 0.20
CA LEU A 116 12.32 -33.62 0.08
C LEU A 116 13.69 -33.00 -0.17
N THR A 117 13.71 -31.97 -1.01
CA THR A 117 14.89 -31.16 -1.28
C THR A 117 14.54 -29.68 -1.30
N THR A 118 15.52 -28.82 -1.06
CA THR A 118 15.42 -27.38 -1.17
C THR A 118 15.85 -26.88 -2.55
N LEU A 119 15.27 -25.77 -2.97
CA LEU A 119 15.48 -25.15 -4.27
C LEU A 119 16.27 -23.84 -4.14
N ASP A 120 17.03 -23.50 -5.19
CA ASP A 120 17.78 -22.25 -5.35
C ASP A 120 17.46 -21.53 -6.66
N ASP A 121 16.49 -22.04 -7.42
CA ASP A 121 16.08 -21.47 -8.69
C ASP A 121 15.26 -20.19 -8.51
N LEU A 122 15.41 -19.28 -9.45
CA LEU A 122 14.68 -18.03 -9.54
C LEU A 122 13.92 -18.01 -10.86
N VAL A 123 12.62 -17.73 -10.79
CA VAL A 123 11.71 -17.79 -11.95
C VAL A 123 10.83 -16.54 -11.97
N PHE A 124 10.65 -15.96 -13.15
CA PHE A 124 9.73 -14.87 -13.38
C PHE A 124 8.43 -15.38 -14.02
N LEU A 125 7.32 -14.78 -13.63
CA LEU A 125 6.05 -14.86 -14.35
C LEU A 125 5.75 -13.47 -14.91
N ASP A 126 5.78 -13.33 -16.22
CA ASP A 126 5.26 -12.14 -16.89
C ASP A 126 3.72 -12.20 -16.86
N ILE A 127 3.11 -11.20 -16.21
CA ILE A 127 1.66 -11.11 -16.03
C ILE A 127 0.95 -10.76 -17.34
N LYS A 128 1.59 -9.97 -18.20
CA LYS A 128 0.98 -9.47 -19.44
C LYS A 128 0.90 -10.56 -20.51
N SER A 129 1.99 -11.28 -20.72
CA SER A 129 2.05 -12.38 -21.68
C SER A 129 1.55 -13.70 -21.09
N LEU A 130 1.42 -13.77 -19.76
CA LEU A 130 1.15 -14.97 -18.98
C LEU A 130 2.16 -16.08 -19.35
N ALA A 131 3.46 -15.81 -19.19
CA ALA A 131 4.53 -16.71 -19.54
C ALA A 131 5.58 -16.83 -18.44
N TRP A 132 6.12 -18.05 -18.26
CA TRP A 132 7.25 -18.31 -17.37
C TRP A 132 8.55 -17.92 -18.06
N GLU A 133 9.43 -17.21 -17.34
CA GLU A 133 10.74 -16.82 -17.79
C GLU A 133 11.81 -17.28 -16.80
N TYR A 134 12.90 -17.85 -17.33
CA TYR A 134 14.04 -18.31 -16.55
C TYR A 134 15.27 -17.46 -16.89
N PRO A 135 15.84 -16.72 -15.93
CA PRO A 135 17.05 -15.96 -16.18
C PRO A 135 18.24 -16.90 -16.40
N ASN A 136 19.17 -16.50 -17.25
CA ASN A 136 20.43 -17.24 -17.41
C ASN A 136 21.38 -16.87 -16.25
N LEU A 137 21.52 -17.78 -15.29
CA LEU A 137 22.36 -17.61 -14.09
C LEU A 137 23.68 -18.36 -14.16
N THR A 138 24.10 -18.78 -15.36
CA THR A 138 25.38 -19.50 -15.55
C THR A 138 26.57 -18.65 -15.08
N ASN A 139 27.44 -19.22 -14.27
CA ASN A 139 28.64 -18.59 -13.71
C ASN A 139 28.37 -17.42 -12.74
N GLN A 140 27.19 -17.40 -12.09
CA GLN A 140 26.87 -16.43 -11.05
C GLN A 140 26.94 -17.07 -9.65
N PRO A 141 27.19 -16.28 -8.59
CA PRO A 141 27.15 -16.75 -7.20
C PRO A 141 25.68 -16.96 -6.76
N ILE A 142 25.12 -18.13 -7.11
CA ILE A 142 23.75 -18.47 -6.71
C ILE A 142 23.70 -18.72 -5.20
N PRO A 143 22.78 -18.11 -4.45
CA PRO A 143 22.62 -18.35 -3.02
C PRO A 143 22.29 -19.82 -2.72
N SER A 144 22.68 -20.31 -1.53
CA SER A 144 22.39 -21.68 -1.11
C SER A 144 20.89 -22.00 -1.19
N PRO A 145 20.52 -23.22 -1.61
CA PRO A 145 19.12 -23.67 -1.64
C PRO A 145 18.45 -23.50 -0.29
N ARG A 146 17.21 -22.95 -0.27
CA ARG A 146 16.54 -22.61 0.98
C ARG A 146 15.03 -22.60 0.90
N TYR A 147 14.38 -22.75 2.06
CA TYR A 147 12.94 -22.61 2.24
C TYR A 147 12.62 -21.71 3.44
N ALA A 148 11.38 -21.27 3.55
CA ALA A 148 10.89 -20.42 4.64
C ALA A 148 11.76 -19.16 4.89
N HIS A 149 12.43 -18.68 3.86
CA HIS A 149 13.12 -17.39 3.85
C HIS A 149 12.12 -16.25 3.70
N ILE A 150 12.58 -15.04 3.96
CA ILE A 150 11.80 -13.82 3.73
C ILE A 150 12.26 -13.21 2.42
N SER A 151 11.34 -12.72 1.60
CA SER A 151 11.67 -11.92 0.43
C SER A 151 11.00 -10.56 0.48
N THR A 152 11.71 -9.54 0.00
CA THR A 152 11.18 -8.19 -0.17
C THR A 152 11.83 -7.56 -1.40
N LEU A 153 11.10 -6.69 -2.10
CA LEU A 153 11.56 -6.10 -3.34
C LEU A 153 11.30 -4.59 -3.35
N VAL A 154 12.29 -3.82 -3.77
CA VAL A 154 12.18 -2.39 -4.02
C VAL A 154 13.16 -1.97 -5.12
N ASN A 155 12.77 -1.06 -6.00
CA ASN A 155 13.64 -0.48 -7.06
C ASN A 155 14.46 -1.52 -7.84
N ASP A 156 13.82 -2.54 -8.40
CA ASP A 156 14.47 -3.62 -9.16
C ASP A 156 15.51 -4.44 -8.37
N ARG A 157 15.47 -4.38 -7.02
CA ARG A 157 16.31 -5.19 -6.13
C ARG A 157 15.44 -6.13 -5.32
N LEU A 158 15.60 -7.42 -5.55
CA LEU A 158 15.01 -8.48 -4.73
C LEU A 158 15.99 -8.87 -3.64
N PHE A 159 15.55 -8.83 -2.40
CA PHE A 159 16.29 -9.23 -1.21
C PHE A 159 15.72 -10.53 -0.67
N ILE A 160 16.60 -11.50 -0.45
CA ILE A 160 16.29 -12.79 0.18
C ILE A 160 17.03 -12.85 1.51
N LEU A 161 16.28 -12.95 2.61
CA LEU A 161 16.83 -12.91 3.97
C LEU A 161 16.68 -14.26 4.64
N GLY A 162 17.78 -14.85 5.07
CA GLY A 162 17.84 -16.05 5.88
C GLY A 162 17.09 -17.25 5.29
N GLY A 163 16.23 -17.86 6.08
CA GLY A 163 15.57 -19.13 5.78
C GLY A 163 16.33 -20.32 6.33
N GLN A 164 15.98 -21.51 5.86
CA GLN A 164 16.58 -22.77 6.30
C GLN A 164 17.02 -23.61 5.11
N ASP A 165 18.12 -24.37 5.28
CA ASP A 165 18.55 -25.41 4.36
C ASP A 165 17.74 -26.72 4.57
N ILE A 166 18.09 -27.77 3.84
CA ILE A 166 17.40 -29.07 3.95
C ILE A 166 17.60 -29.74 5.31
N GLU A 167 18.67 -29.41 6.02
CA GLU A 167 18.98 -29.92 7.36
C GLU A 167 18.32 -29.09 8.47
N ASN A 168 17.54 -28.09 8.12
CA ASN A 168 16.88 -27.10 9.00
C ASN A 168 17.87 -26.14 9.71
N ASN A 169 19.10 -25.99 9.21
CA ASN A 169 20.00 -24.96 9.71
C ASN A 169 19.56 -23.59 9.20
N TYR A 170 19.61 -22.58 10.08
CA TYR A 170 19.32 -21.20 9.69
C TYR A 170 20.46 -20.60 8.89
N LEU A 171 20.14 -20.01 7.76
CA LEU A 171 21.05 -19.22 6.95
C LEU A 171 21.11 -17.79 7.47
N THR A 172 22.31 -17.19 7.45
CA THR A 172 22.60 -15.87 8.05
C THR A 172 23.11 -14.88 7.01
N ASP A 173 22.51 -14.90 5.82
CA ASP A 173 22.85 -13.99 4.73
C ASP A 173 21.62 -13.21 4.25
N ILE A 174 21.92 -12.07 3.64
CA ILE A 174 20.98 -11.32 2.79
C ILE A 174 21.53 -11.42 1.37
N SER A 175 20.85 -12.17 0.54
CA SER A 175 21.19 -12.29 -0.87
C SER A 175 20.40 -11.28 -1.69
N ILE A 176 21.05 -10.65 -2.67
CA ILE A 176 20.48 -9.56 -3.47
C ILE A 176 20.49 -9.96 -4.95
N PHE A 177 19.32 -9.89 -5.59
CA PHE A 177 19.20 -10.08 -7.02
C PHE A 177 18.83 -8.76 -7.71
N ASP A 178 19.65 -8.36 -8.69
CA ASP A 178 19.37 -7.21 -9.55
C ASP A 178 18.44 -7.63 -10.69
N CYS A 179 17.19 -7.23 -10.65
CA CYS A 179 16.19 -7.58 -11.64
C CYS A 179 16.46 -6.99 -13.03
N ARG A 180 17.13 -5.82 -13.11
CA ARG A 180 17.49 -5.20 -14.40
C ARG A 180 18.63 -5.93 -15.07
N LYS A 181 19.69 -6.23 -14.29
CA LYS A 181 20.85 -6.98 -14.79
C LYS A 181 20.58 -8.48 -14.92
N ARG A 182 19.50 -8.96 -14.28
CA ARG A 182 19.18 -10.39 -14.10
C ARG A 182 20.38 -11.16 -13.51
N ALA A 183 20.94 -10.61 -12.43
CA ALA A 183 22.16 -11.13 -11.83
C ALA A 183 22.14 -11.05 -10.30
N TRP A 184 22.74 -12.06 -9.65
CA TRP A 184 23.00 -12.05 -8.22
C TRP A 184 24.18 -11.12 -7.91
N CYS A 185 24.04 -10.35 -6.83
CA CYS A 185 25.12 -9.58 -6.22
C CYS A 185 25.80 -10.41 -5.13
N GLU A 186 26.95 -9.93 -4.65
CA GLU A 186 27.60 -10.54 -3.49
C GLU A 186 26.68 -10.51 -2.26
N PRO A 187 26.54 -11.61 -1.52
CA PRO A 187 25.67 -11.68 -0.37
C PRO A 187 26.23 -10.90 0.82
N ILE A 188 25.34 -10.32 1.62
CA ILE A 188 25.68 -9.63 2.85
C ILE A 188 25.55 -10.61 4.01
N SER A 189 26.64 -10.82 4.77
CA SER A 189 26.59 -11.67 5.97
C SER A 189 25.97 -10.91 7.14
N THR A 190 24.97 -11.51 7.79
CA THR A 190 24.34 -10.96 8.98
C THR A 190 24.92 -11.51 10.29
N GLN A 191 25.79 -12.47 10.24
CA GLN A 191 26.53 -13.22 11.27
C GLN A 191 25.80 -13.52 12.59
N GLN A 192 24.98 -12.59 13.10
CA GLN A 192 24.31 -12.68 14.41
C GLN A 192 22.81 -12.88 14.30
N PHE A 193 22.20 -12.66 13.14
CA PHE A 193 20.74 -12.63 13.01
C PHE A 193 20.24 -13.78 12.14
N GLN A 194 19.36 -14.58 12.72
CA GLN A 194 18.69 -15.70 12.06
C GLN A 194 17.28 -15.27 11.66
N TYR A 195 17.11 -14.79 10.43
CA TYR A 195 15.80 -14.41 9.90
C TYR A 195 15.10 -15.61 9.26
N GLY A 196 13.78 -15.65 9.40
CA GLY A 196 12.96 -16.67 8.77
C GLY A 196 11.49 -16.35 8.89
N ALA A 197 10.70 -16.76 7.91
CA ALA A 197 9.28 -16.43 7.79
C ALA A 197 8.40 -16.87 8.97
N TYR A 198 8.88 -17.78 9.81
CA TYR A 198 8.15 -18.19 11.01
C TYR A 198 8.14 -17.14 12.12
N ARG A 199 9.20 -16.35 12.23
CA ARG A 199 9.46 -15.44 13.36
C ARG A 199 9.58 -13.99 12.96
N SER A 200 9.93 -13.73 11.70
CA SER A 200 10.30 -12.41 11.23
C SER A 200 9.55 -12.04 9.96
N ALA A 201 9.40 -10.75 9.74
CA ALA A 201 8.92 -10.19 8.50
C ALA A 201 9.78 -8.99 8.11
N ALA A 202 9.96 -8.75 6.82
CA ALA A 202 10.76 -7.66 6.31
C ALA A 202 10.04 -6.91 5.20
N VAL A 203 10.35 -5.62 5.10
CA VAL A 203 9.96 -4.78 3.99
C VAL A 203 11.13 -3.88 3.58
N ALA A 204 11.41 -3.84 2.30
CA ALA A 204 12.40 -2.94 1.72
C ALA A 204 11.70 -1.68 1.21
N VAL A 205 12.31 -0.53 1.50
CA VAL A 205 11.81 0.79 1.10
C VAL A 205 12.96 1.64 0.58
N THR A 206 12.64 2.56 -0.31
CA THR A 206 13.52 3.68 -0.59
C THR A 206 13.26 4.79 0.42
N PRO A 207 14.26 5.58 0.82
CA PRO A 207 14.03 6.79 1.58
C PRO A 207 13.11 7.69 0.75
N ILE A 208 11.84 7.73 1.11
CA ILE A 208 10.95 8.75 0.60
C ILE A 208 11.49 10.03 1.23
N GLN A 209 11.94 10.97 0.39
CA GLN A 209 12.08 12.33 0.87
C GLN A 209 10.69 12.75 1.36
N LEU A 210 10.54 12.72 2.66
CA LEU A 210 9.50 13.45 3.32
C LEU A 210 9.82 14.92 3.05
N SER A 211 9.08 15.53 2.14
CA SER A 211 8.92 16.96 2.24
C SER A 211 8.54 17.20 3.69
N PRO A 212 9.32 18.01 4.45
CA PRO A 212 8.98 18.23 5.84
C PRO A 212 7.52 18.62 5.90
N PRO A 213 6.73 18.14 6.90
CA PRO A 213 5.38 18.61 7.07
C PRO A 213 5.48 20.13 7.09
N PHE A 214 4.71 20.78 6.24
CA PHE A 214 4.75 22.20 6.00
C PHE A 214 4.70 22.92 7.35
N ALA A 215 5.87 23.28 7.90
CA ALA A 215 5.93 24.31 8.91
C ALA A 215 5.56 25.59 8.13
N PRO A 216 4.51 26.31 8.51
CA PRO A 216 4.23 27.59 7.88
C PRO A 216 5.44 28.48 8.13
N ASN A 217 6.32 28.60 7.13
CA ASN A 217 7.43 29.55 7.19
C ASN A 217 6.82 30.95 7.24
N MET A 218 6.82 31.51 8.42
CA MET A 218 6.40 32.89 8.67
C MET A 218 7.41 33.93 8.17
N ASP A 219 8.51 33.51 7.55
CA ASP A 219 9.54 34.42 7.04
C ASP A 219 9.78 34.23 5.53
N LEU A 220 8.94 34.90 4.75
CA LEU A 220 9.09 35.09 3.28
C LEU A 220 10.15 36.15 2.91
N LEU A 221 11.21 36.31 3.71
CA LEU A 221 12.23 37.33 3.48
C LEU A 221 13.69 36.83 3.51
N THR A 222 13.91 35.52 3.43
CA THR A 222 15.27 35.01 3.21
C THR A 222 15.44 34.54 1.78
N ASP A 223 16.59 34.92 1.23
CA ASP A 223 17.05 34.77 -0.15
C ASP A 223 16.70 33.39 -0.77
N PRO A 224 16.03 33.33 -1.95
CA PRO A 224 15.62 32.08 -2.57
C PRO A 224 16.77 31.28 -3.23
N PHE A 225 18.02 31.66 -3.05
CA PHE A 225 19.17 31.07 -3.74
C PHE A 225 20.06 30.15 -2.89
N GLU A 226 19.80 29.91 -1.62
CA GLU A 226 20.41 28.78 -0.93
C GLU A 226 19.67 27.49 -1.26
N GLU A 227 19.93 26.96 -2.46
CA GLU A 227 19.71 25.56 -2.78
C GLU A 227 20.57 24.70 -1.83
N THR A 228 19.99 24.24 -0.74
CA THR A 228 20.50 23.03 -0.12
C THR A 228 20.27 21.92 -1.12
N ASN A 229 21.26 21.66 -1.96
CA ASN A 229 21.36 20.50 -2.83
C ASN A 229 21.42 19.23 -1.96
N ILE A 230 20.31 18.83 -1.37
CA ILE A 230 20.11 17.48 -0.88
C ILE A 230 19.83 16.64 -2.13
N THR A 231 20.90 16.30 -2.85
CA THR A 231 20.85 15.24 -3.85
C THR A 231 20.53 13.95 -3.11
N VAL A 232 19.25 13.59 -3.03
CA VAL A 232 18.86 12.23 -2.66
C VAL A 232 19.43 11.32 -3.74
N LYS A 233 20.46 10.60 -3.36
CA LYS A 233 20.96 9.53 -4.20
C LYS A 233 19.84 8.48 -4.23
N GLU A 234 19.26 8.22 -5.39
CA GLU A 234 18.31 7.12 -5.67
C GLU A 234 18.81 5.72 -5.23
N THR A 235 19.97 5.68 -4.60
CA THR A 235 20.80 4.52 -4.35
C THR A 235 20.66 3.95 -2.94
N ASP A 236 20.02 4.68 -2.02
CA ASP A 236 19.91 4.21 -0.64
C ASP A 236 18.60 3.42 -0.46
N ILE A 237 18.74 2.17 -0.04
CA ILE A 237 17.62 1.26 0.27
C ILE A 237 17.67 0.96 1.76
N SER A 238 16.52 0.98 2.42
CA SER A 238 16.38 0.52 3.79
C SER A 238 15.54 -0.74 3.85
N ILE A 239 16.02 -1.79 4.53
CA ILE A 239 15.25 -3.00 4.80
C ILE A 239 14.94 -3.00 6.30
N HIS A 240 13.65 -2.87 6.62
CA HIS A 240 13.17 -2.99 7.99
C HIS A 240 12.77 -4.43 8.26
N VAL A 241 13.40 -5.05 9.26
CA VAL A 241 13.13 -6.43 9.67
C VAL A 241 12.61 -6.43 11.10
N TYR A 242 11.39 -6.86 11.28
CA TYR A 242 10.79 -7.06 12.58
C TYR A 242 10.82 -8.53 12.97
N SER A 243 11.34 -8.84 14.15
CA SER A 243 11.41 -10.19 14.71
C SER A 243 10.65 -10.26 16.03
N ASN A 244 9.81 -11.29 16.19
CA ASN A 244 9.04 -11.52 17.43
C ASN A 244 9.81 -12.37 18.46
N TYR A 245 10.89 -13.03 18.05
CA TYR A 245 11.60 -14.01 18.86
C TYR A 245 13.10 -13.92 18.66
N SER A 246 13.83 -14.04 19.77
CA SER A 246 15.26 -14.32 19.80
C SER A 246 15.46 -15.71 20.40
N GLY A 247 15.90 -16.66 19.60
CA GLY A 247 15.94 -18.06 20.02
C GLY A 247 14.54 -18.60 20.37
N ALA A 248 14.34 -19.08 21.60
CA ALA A 248 13.06 -19.55 22.13
C ALA A 248 12.24 -18.46 22.83
N GLU A 249 12.84 -17.34 23.14
CA GLU A 249 12.24 -16.25 23.92
C GLU A 249 11.49 -15.26 23.04
N ILE A 250 10.46 -14.63 23.62
CA ILE A 250 9.73 -13.54 22.98
C ILE A 250 10.60 -12.29 23.07
N ALA A 251 11.13 -11.88 21.93
CA ALA A 251 11.91 -10.65 21.81
C ALA A 251 11.38 -9.86 20.61
N ARG A 252 10.95 -8.64 20.86
CA ARG A 252 10.47 -7.73 19.82
C ARG A 252 11.64 -6.88 19.35
N GLN A 253 12.18 -7.22 18.19
CA GLN A 253 13.36 -6.55 17.65
C GLN A 253 13.01 -5.89 16.31
N LEU A 254 13.45 -4.67 16.12
CA LEU A 254 13.41 -3.97 14.84
C LEU A 254 14.82 -3.62 14.40
N HIS A 255 15.25 -4.22 13.29
CA HIS A 255 16.53 -3.93 12.65
C HIS A 255 16.27 -3.20 11.33
N SER A 256 17.03 -2.15 11.07
CA SER A 256 17.00 -1.43 9.80
C SER A 256 18.36 -1.52 9.13
N TRP A 257 18.41 -2.24 8.00
CA TRP A 257 19.59 -2.39 7.17
C TRP A 257 19.58 -1.29 6.11
N LYS A 258 20.56 -0.39 6.15
CA LYS A 258 20.79 0.61 5.12
C LYS A 258 21.79 0.06 4.11
N ILE A 259 21.36 -0.06 2.87
CA ILE A 259 22.15 -0.61 1.80
C ILE A 259 22.39 0.48 0.77
N ASN A 260 23.64 0.87 0.60
CA ASN A 260 24.03 1.78 -0.45
C ASN A 260 24.44 0.96 -1.70
N THR A 261 23.63 1.02 -2.73
CA THR A 261 23.82 0.22 -3.95
C THR A 261 25.05 0.62 -4.78
N ASN A 262 25.65 1.78 -4.53
CA ASN A 262 26.84 2.25 -5.25
C ASN A 262 28.15 1.98 -4.53
N SER A 263 28.12 1.85 -3.20
CA SER A 263 29.33 1.74 -2.37
C SER A 263 29.47 0.39 -1.67
N GLU A 264 28.53 -0.54 -1.88
CA GLU A 264 28.46 -1.83 -1.16
C GLU A 264 28.50 -1.69 0.38
N CYS A 265 28.27 -0.47 0.87
CA CYS A 265 28.27 -0.18 2.29
C CYS A 265 26.94 -0.62 2.90
N VAL A 266 27.01 -1.35 4.00
CA VAL A 266 25.85 -1.84 4.73
C VAL A 266 25.96 -1.40 6.18
N ASP A 267 25.06 -0.52 6.57
CA ASP A 267 24.90 -0.11 7.97
C ASP A 267 23.64 -0.74 8.56
N MET A 268 23.78 -1.30 9.75
CA MET A 268 22.64 -1.84 10.51
C MET A 268 22.34 -0.95 11.70
N LEU A 269 21.11 -0.47 11.78
CA LEU A 269 20.59 0.26 12.93
C LEU A 269 19.68 -0.67 13.73
N ASN A 270 20.00 -0.84 15.01
CA ASN A 270 19.12 -1.51 15.96
C ASN A 270 18.17 -0.48 16.58
N GLN A 271 16.89 -0.56 16.21
CA GLN A 271 15.84 0.36 16.67
C GLN A 271 14.93 -0.28 17.73
N THR A 272 15.35 -1.39 18.31
CA THR A 272 14.55 -2.19 19.25
C THR A 272 14.15 -1.40 20.50
N GLU A 273 15.04 -0.58 21.06
CA GLU A 273 14.74 0.25 22.23
C GLU A 273 13.68 1.30 21.94
N GLN A 274 13.71 1.91 20.76
CA GLN A 274 12.73 2.91 20.34
C GLN A 274 11.33 2.31 20.22
N VAL A 275 11.23 1.10 19.69
CA VAL A 275 9.95 0.39 19.49
C VAL A 275 9.39 -0.16 20.81
N GLY A 276 10.25 -0.45 21.79
CA GLY A 276 9.88 -1.00 23.09
C GLY A 276 9.49 0.04 24.16
N ALA A 277 9.77 1.32 23.92
CA ALA A 277 9.60 2.38 24.91
C ALA A 277 8.13 2.65 25.31
N ASN A 278 7.18 2.31 24.46
CA ASN A 278 5.75 2.48 24.71
C ASN A 278 5.10 1.15 25.14
N ASN A 279 4.24 1.20 26.17
CA ASN A 279 3.56 0.02 26.73
C ASN A 279 2.62 -0.72 25.75
N THR A 280 2.37 -0.19 24.56
CA THR A 280 1.53 -0.79 23.52
C THR A 280 2.44 -1.36 22.44
N ALA A 281 2.74 -2.65 22.49
CA ALA A 281 3.48 -3.35 21.45
C ALA A 281 2.68 -4.55 20.97
N PRO A 282 2.86 -4.99 19.69
CA PRO A 282 2.15 -6.16 19.18
C PRO A 282 2.48 -7.40 20.03
N PRO A 283 1.50 -8.30 20.24
CA PRO A 283 1.76 -9.59 20.86
C PRO A 283 2.64 -10.44 19.92
N PRO A 284 3.14 -11.60 20.39
CA PRO A 284 3.87 -12.51 19.52
C PRO A 284 2.99 -13.00 18.37
N ILE A 285 3.31 -12.55 17.16
CA ILE A 285 2.66 -12.94 15.92
C ILE A 285 3.50 -14.03 15.24
N ARG A 286 2.85 -15.09 14.79
CA ARG A 286 3.49 -16.19 14.06
C ARG A 286 3.32 -16.01 12.57
N PHE A 287 4.29 -16.44 11.77
CA PHE A 287 4.29 -16.23 10.32
C PHE A 287 3.90 -14.80 9.94
N PRO A 288 4.55 -13.78 10.55
CA PRO A 288 4.20 -12.39 10.32
C PRO A 288 4.42 -12.02 8.85
N SER A 289 3.59 -11.11 8.36
CA SER A 289 3.80 -10.42 7.09
C SER A 289 4.00 -8.95 7.38
N ALA A 290 4.95 -8.31 6.68
CA ALA A 290 5.20 -6.88 6.79
C ALA A 290 4.92 -6.17 5.47
N PHE A 291 4.41 -4.94 5.59
CA PHE A 291 4.14 -4.06 4.46
C PHE A 291 4.46 -2.63 4.86
N MET A 292 4.76 -1.78 3.88
CA MET A 292 4.87 -0.34 4.10
C MET A 292 3.71 0.36 3.43
N CYS A 293 3.03 1.25 4.17
CA CYS A 293 2.00 2.15 3.65
C CYS A 293 2.32 3.58 4.09
N GLY A 294 2.83 4.39 3.18
CA GLY A 294 3.39 5.68 3.54
C GLY A 294 4.54 5.50 4.56
N GLN A 295 4.41 6.12 5.74
CA GLN A 295 5.38 5.99 6.84
C GLN A 295 5.02 4.90 7.85
N GLN A 296 3.95 4.16 7.61
CA GLN A 296 3.46 3.12 8.53
C GLN A 296 4.00 1.75 8.14
N PHE A 297 4.80 1.16 9.02
CA PHE A 297 5.19 -0.24 8.92
C PHE A 297 4.06 -1.11 9.46
N ILE A 298 3.40 -1.85 8.59
CA ILE A 298 2.26 -2.72 8.94
C ILE A 298 2.80 -4.12 9.23
N LEU A 299 2.51 -4.65 10.41
CA LEU A 299 2.79 -6.01 10.82
C LEU A 299 1.47 -6.77 11.00
N ALA A 300 1.30 -7.88 10.31
CA ALA A 300 0.07 -8.65 10.36
C ALA A 300 0.32 -10.15 10.41
N GLY A 301 -0.56 -10.87 11.09
CA GLY A 301 -0.51 -12.33 11.17
C GLY A 301 -1.30 -12.89 12.35
N PRO A 302 -1.32 -14.23 12.50
CA PRO A 302 -2.03 -14.91 13.58
C PRO A 302 -1.32 -14.75 14.92
N HIS A 303 -2.06 -14.32 15.93
CA HIS A 303 -1.68 -14.40 17.34
C HIS A 303 -2.33 -15.62 17.96
N MET A 304 -1.52 -16.50 18.55
CA MET A 304 -1.92 -17.77 19.12
C MET A 304 -1.50 -17.83 20.60
N SER A 305 -2.36 -17.35 21.49
CA SER A 305 -2.23 -17.55 22.92
C SER A 305 -3.34 -18.48 23.43
N GLY A 306 -3.20 -19.04 24.63
CA GLY A 306 -4.21 -19.94 25.19
C GLY A 306 -5.62 -19.33 25.27
N ALA A 307 -5.72 -18.01 25.49
CA ALA A 307 -6.98 -17.29 25.66
C ALA A 307 -7.45 -16.57 24.39
N VAL A 308 -6.53 -16.16 23.51
CA VAL A 308 -6.82 -15.34 22.34
C VAL A 308 -6.19 -15.95 21.10
N GLN A 309 -7.02 -16.32 20.13
CA GLN A 309 -6.62 -16.87 18.84
C GLN A 309 -7.29 -16.04 17.75
N GLN A 310 -6.55 -15.11 17.17
CA GLN A 310 -7.09 -14.23 16.14
C GLN A 310 -6.00 -13.66 15.22
N PHE A 311 -6.38 -13.33 14.01
CA PHE A 311 -5.54 -12.54 13.13
C PHE A 311 -5.43 -11.10 13.66
N GLN A 312 -4.22 -10.56 13.71
CA GLN A 312 -3.96 -9.20 14.18
C GLN A 312 -3.24 -8.38 13.14
N ILE A 313 -3.53 -7.09 13.15
CA ILE A 313 -2.90 -6.08 12.30
C ILE A 313 -2.43 -4.95 13.22
N TRP A 314 -1.17 -4.59 13.09
CA TRP A 314 -0.54 -3.51 13.83
C TRP A 314 0.21 -2.59 12.87
N ALA A 315 0.20 -1.31 13.12
CA ALA A 315 0.93 -0.32 12.36
C ALA A 315 1.90 0.43 13.27
N LEU A 316 3.17 0.46 12.89
CA LEU A 316 4.21 1.25 13.53
C LEU A 316 4.44 2.51 12.70
N ASP A 317 4.26 3.66 13.30
CA ASP A 317 4.70 4.91 12.70
C ASP A 317 6.24 4.99 12.77
N MET A 318 6.90 4.99 11.62
CA MET A 318 8.36 4.96 11.52
C MET A 318 9.03 6.28 11.90
N THR A 319 8.25 7.32 12.15
CA THR A 319 8.75 8.64 12.61
C THR A 319 8.71 8.74 14.14
N SER A 320 7.57 8.37 14.73
CA SER A 320 7.35 8.46 16.18
C SER A 320 7.64 7.18 16.95
N PHE A 321 7.80 6.05 16.25
CA PHE A 321 7.94 4.69 16.78
C PHE A 321 6.78 4.27 17.71
N VAL A 322 5.58 4.76 17.42
CA VAL A 322 4.35 4.43 18.14
C VAL A 322 3.56 3.36 17.40
N TRP A 323 3.21 2.28 18.10
CA TRP A 323 2.35 1.25 17.58
C TRP A 323 0.87 1.62 17.69
N THR A 324 0.12 1.38 16.64
CA THR A 324 -1.34 1.47 16.60
C THR A 324 -1.92 0.11 16.22
N LYS A 325 -2.85 -0.39 17.03
CA LYS A 325 -3.58 -1.62 16.70
C LYS A 325 -4.73 -1.30 15.75
N VAL A 326 -4.82 -2.03 14.65
CA VAL A 326 -5.98 -2.02 13.76
C VAL A 326 -6.99 -3.04 14.26
N GLU A 327 -8.21 -2.59 14.55
CA GLU A 327 -9.29 -3.44 15.04
C GLU A 327 -10.33 -3.68 13.94
N PRO A 328 -10.21 -4.79 13.20
CA PRO A 328 -11.08 -5.07 12.04
C PRO A 328 -12.50 -5.49 12.43
N GLY A 329 -12.80 -5.55 13.72
CA GLY A 329 -14.11 -5.94 14.22
C GLY A 329 -14.28 -7.44 14.51
N PRO A 330 -15.45 -7.85 15.03
CA PRO A 330 -15.67 -9.19 15.60
C PRO A 330 -15.68 -10.31 14.55
N GLY A 331 -15.90 -10.00 13.28
CA GLY A 331 -15.91 -10.99 12.20
C GLY A 331 -14.55 -11.68 11.98
N ILE A 332 -13.45 -10.96 12.20
CA ILE A 332 -12.08 -11.50 12.11
C ILE A 332 -11.69 -12.25 13.39
N ALA A 333 -12.32 -11.96 14.51
CA ALA A 333 -12.07 -12.65 15.77
C ALA A 333 -12.63 -14.10 15.79
N ARG A 334 -13.47 -14.46 14.82
CA ARG A 334 -14.05 -15.78 14.66
C ARG A 334 -13.59 -16.42 13.35
N GLY A 335 -13.49 -17.76 13.35
CA GLY A 335 -13.03 -18.49 12.16
C GLY A 335 -11.52 -18.55 12.05
N SER A 336 -11.04 -18.97 10.89
CA SER A 336 -9.61 -19.13 10.59
C SER A 336 -9.19 -18.13 9.52
N TRP A 337 -8.45 -17.10 9.92
CA TRP A 337 -7.92 -16.03 9.07
C TRP A 337 -6.41 -16.03 9.22
N LEU A 338 -5.66 -16.41 8.19
CA LEU A 338 -4.23 -16.67 8.34
C LEU A 338 -3.32 -15.97 7.33
N ARG A 339 -3.86 -15.49 6.21
CA ARG A 339 -3.06 -14.84 5.18
C ARG A 339 -3.56 -13.43 4.90
N GLY A 340 -2.70 -12.44 5.23
CA GLY A 340 -2.97 -11.03 4.96
C GLY A 340 -2.09 -10.46 3.85
N MET A 341 -2.59 -9.42 3.17
CA MET A 341 -1.85 -8.62 2.20
C MET A 341 -2.41 -7.21 2.12
N LEU A 342 -1.53 -6.25 1.80
CA LEU A 342 -1.91 -4.85 1.61
C LEU A 342 -2.32 -4.59 0.16
N CYS A 343 -3.47 -3.96 -0.03
CA CYS A 343 -3.90 -3.41 -1.32
C CYS A 343 -3.82 -1.88 -1.26
N GLU A 344 -2.69 -1.33 -1.68
CA GLU A 344 -2.45 0.12 -1.65
C GLU A 344 -3.43 0.90 -2.53
N THR A 345 -3.80 0.35 -3.68
CA THR A 345 -4.72 1.01 -4.62
C THR A 345 -6.13 1.20 -4.07
N MET A 346 -6.50 0.42 -3.05
CA MET A 346 -7.81 0.49 -2.40
C MET A 346 -7.73 1.05 -0.96
N ASN A 347 -6.55 1.30 -0.42
CA ASN A 347 -6.29 1.56 1.00
C ASN A 347 -6.92 0.49 1.92
N LYS A 348 -6.95 -0.76 1.46
CA LYS A 348 -7.55 -1.89 2.19
C LYS A 348 -6.53 -2.96 2.51
N PHE A 349 -6.70 -3.59 3.66
CA PHE A 349 -5.96 -4.78 4.05
C PHE A 349 -6.83 -6.01 3.79
N LEU A 350 -6.34 -6.93 2.97
CA LEU A 350 -7.01 -8.14 2.54
C LEU A 350 -6.63 -9.28 3.47
N ILE A 351 -7.61 -10.09 3.92
CA ILE A 351 -7.35 -11.26 4.76
C ILE A 351 -8.11 -12.45 4.21
N PHE A 352 -7.38 -13.48 3.77
CA PHE A 352 -7.97 -14.75 3.36
C PHE A 352 -8.22 -15.68 4.54
N GLY A 353 -9.31 -16.41 4.48
CA GLY A 353 -9.66 -17.36 5.51
C GLY A 353 -11.03 -18.00 5.32
N HIS A 354 -11.60 -18.49 6.43
CA HIS A 354 -12.91 -19.11 6.45
C HIS A 354 -13.61 -18.90 7.81
N PRO A 355 -14.83 -18.35 7.84
CA PRO A 355 -15.50 -17.94 9.08
C PRO A 355 -15.92 -19.12 10.00
N ALA A 356 -16.06 -20.33 9.44
CA ALA A 356 -16.51 -21.50 10.19
C ALA A 356 -15.40 -22.51 10.51
N ARG A 357 -14.13 -22.26 10.10
CA ARG A 357 -13.01 -23.16 10.40
C ARG A 357 -12.37 -22.82 11.75
N ASN A 358 -11.71 -23.82 12.35
CA ASN A 358 -10.97 -23.63 13.58
C ASN A 358 -9.55 -23.11 13.26
N MET A 359 -9.20 -21.94 13.80
CA MET A 359 -7.91 -21.31 13.56
C MET A 359 -6.75 -22.13 14.13
N GLN A 360 -6.93 -22.79 15.27
CA GLN A 360 -5.87 -23.58 15.90
C GLN A 360 -5.49 -24.79 15.05
N ASP A 361 -6.48 -25.45 14.45
CA ASP A 361 -6.24 -26.61 13.60
C ASP A 361 -5.54 -26.20 12.30
N ASP A 362 -6.00 -25.14 11.66
CA ASP A 362 -5.37 -24.62 10.45
C ASP A 362 -3.95 -24.10 10.74
N TYR A 363 -3.75 -23.42 11.86
CA TYR A 363 -2.44 -22.96 12.28
C TYR A 363 -1.45 -24.12 12.53
N LYS A 364 -1.85 -25.15 13.28
CA LYS A 364 -1.01 -26.33 13.55
C LYS A 364 -0.59 -27.03 12.26
N ASN A 365 -1.48 -27.10 11.28
CA ASN A 365 -1.25 -27.74 10.00
C ASN A 365 -0.70 -26.79 8.94
N ARG A 366 -0.53 -25.50 9.26
CA ARG A 366 -0.07 -24.43 8.36
C ARG A 366 -0.94 -24.28 7.11
N VAL A 367 -2.24 -24.46 7.24
CA VAL A 367 -3.21 -24.49 6.16
C VAL A 367 -3.73 -23.08 5.88
N HIS A 368 -3.70 -22.68 4.62
CA HIS A 368 -4.34 -21.46 4.15
C HIS A 368 -5.57 -21.79 3.33
N CYS A 369 -6.68 -21.11 3.62
CA CYS A 369 -7.95 -21.22 2.89
C CYS A 369 -8.19 -19.93 2.10
N PHE A 370 -8.82 -20.06 0.94
CA PHE A 370 -9.05 -18.98 -0.01
C PHE A 370 -10.53 -18.78 -0.33
N ASP A 371 -11.42 -19.46 0.41
CA ASP A 371 -12.88 -19.44 0.18
C ASP A 371 -13.53 -18.11 0.51
N TYR A 372 -12.96 -17.36 1.46
CA TYR A 372 -13.45 -16.07 1.89
C TYR A 372 -12.33 -15.05 1.93
N LEU A 373 -12.71 -13.81 1.66
CA LEU A 373 -11.85 -12.63 1.71
C LEU A 373 -12.52 -11.57 2.58
N ALA A 374 -11.80 -11.09 3.59
CA ALA A 374 -12.16 -9.90 4.34
C ALA A 374 -11.37 -8.71 3.82
N LEU A 375 -12.04 -7.60 3.57
CA LEU A 375 -11.48 -6.32 3.15
C LEU A 375 -11.58 -5.34 4.32
N VAL A 376 -10.47 -5.05 4.97
CA VAL A 376 -10.40 -4.11 6.10
C VAL A 376 -9.98 -2.74 5.61
N ASP A 377 -10.80 -1.73 5.84
CA ASP A 377 -10.48 -0.34 5.55
C ASP A 377 -9.48 0.20 6.59
N ILE A 378 -8.21 0.30 6.19
CA ILE A 378 -7.14 0.76 7.08
C ILE A 378 -7.01 2.29 7.14
N GLU A 379 -7.56 3.01 6.16
CA GLU A 379 -7.60 4.48 6.15
C GLU A 379 -8.41 5.02 7.33
N VAL A 380 -9.43 4.29 7.78
CA VAL A 380 -10.20 4.58 9.01
C VAL A 380 -9.32 4.67 10.27
N PHE A 381 -8.14 4.05 10.24
CA PHE A 381 -7.15 4.10 11.31
C PHE A 381 -6.03 5.13 11.05
N GLY A 382 -6.12 5.87 9.96
CA GLY A 382 -5.10 6.83 9.53
C GLY A 382 -3.92 6.18 8.82
N ILE A 383 -4.09 4.95 8.35
CA ILE A 383 -3.08 4.21 7.60
C ILE A 383 -3.42 4.29 6.13
N TYR A 384 -2.72 5.14 5.40
CA TYR A 384 -2.90 5.33 3.96
C TYR A 384 -1.62 5.92 3.35
N ARG A 385 -1.50 5.84 2.02
CA ARG A 385 -0.39 6.45 1.31
C ARG A 385 -0.69 7.94 1.08
N PRO A 386 0.12 8.88 1.62
CA PRO A 386 -0.07 10.29 1.36
C PRO A 386 0.04 10.62 -0.12
N PRO A 387 -0.75 11.59 -0.64
CA PRO A 387 -0.60 12.08 -2.00
C PRO A 387 0.78 12.69 -2.20
N GLN A 388 1.46 12.33 -3.29
CA GLN A 388 2.79 12.86 -3.56
C GLN A 388 2.74 14.23 -4.23
N THR A 389 3.79 15.04 -4.02
CA THR A 389 3.95 16.31 -4.71
C THR A 389 4.29 16.06 -6.18
N SER A 390 3.58 16.73 -7.09
CA SER A 390 3.79 16.60 -8.54
C SER A 390 4.73 17.68 -9.12
N PHE A 391 4.90 18.80 -8.41
CA PHE A 391 5.74 19.93 -8.84
C PHE A 391 6.76 20.34 -7.79
N SER A 392 7.90 20.86 -8.29
CA SER A 392 8.89 21.49 -7.45
C SER A 392 8.35 22.81 -6.84
N THR A 393 8.97 23.28 -5.75
CA THR A 393 8.62 24.54 -5.09
C THR A 393 8.71 25.73 -6.06
N ILE A 394 9.66 25.71 -6.99
CA ILE A 394 9.80 26.71 -8.06
C ILE A 394 8.57 26.70 -8.98
N GLY A 395 8.11 25.53 -9.40
CA GLY A 395 6.90 25.40 -10.23
C GLY A 395 5.65 25.90 -9.52
N GLN A 396 5.54 25.65 -8.22
CA GLN A 396 4.42 26.14 -7.39
C GLN A 396 4.45 27.67 -7.25
N SER A 397 5.63 28.26 -7.00
CA SER A 397 5.82 29.72 -6.93
C SER A 397 5.47 30.40 -8.25
N LEU A 398 5.89 29.82 -9.38
CA LEU A 398 5.55 30.31 -10.71
C LEU A 398 4.03 30.28 -10.94
N GLY A 399 3.37 29.17 -10.59
CA GLY A 399 1.91 29.05 -10.69
C GLY A 399 1.17 30.14 -9.90
N LEU A 400 1.58 30.39 -8.64
CA LEU A 400 0.99 31.46 -7.84
C LEU A 400 1.24 32.86 -8.43
N SER A 401 2.39 33.10 -9.05
CA SER A 401 2.69 34.35 -9.74
C SER A 401 1.81 34.54 -10.97
N MET A 402 1.62 33.50 -11.77
CA MET A 402 0.72 33.53 -12.94
C MET A 402 -0.75 33.78 -12.55
N LEU A 403 -1.21 33.27 -11.42
CA LEU A 403 -2.58 33.54 -10.91
C LEU A 403 -2.79 35.02 -10.60
N LYS A 404 -1.72 35.75 -10.21
CA LYS A 404 -1.78 37.15 -9.86
C LYS A 404 -1.59 38.08 -11.05
N ASP A 405 -1.18 37.57 -12.21
CA ASP A 405 -0.88 38.37 -13.39
C ASP A 405 -2.14 38.63 -14.24
N PRO A 406 -2.67 39.87 -14.26
CA PRO A 406 -3.88 40.18 -15.01
C PRO A 406 -3.67 40.16 -16.55
N VAL A 407 -2.44 40.23 -17.03
CA VAL A 407 -2.12 40.27 -18.48
C VAL A 407 -2.40 38.90 -19.11
N LEU A 408 -2.26 37.83 -18.36
CA LEU A 408 -2.49 36.45 -18.82
C LEU A 408 -3.97 36.00 -18.70
N ALA A 409 -4.84 36.85 -18.16
CA ALA A 409 -6.21 36.49 -17.85
C ALA A 409 -7.17 36.72 -19.04
N ASP A 410 -7.94 35.71 -19.41
CA ASP A 410 -8.91 35.74 -20.51
C ASP A 410 -10.31 35.26 -20.09
N LEU A 411 -10.52 34.91 -18.81
CA LEU A 411 -11.76 34.41 -18.23
C LEU A 411 -12.00 35.06 -16.87
N LYS A 412 -13.23 35.54 -16.63
CA LYS A 412 -13.66 36.06 -15.34
C LYS A 412 -14.47 35.01 -14.59
N ILE A 413 -14.16 34.74 -13.33
CA ILE A 413 -14.94 33.85 -12.45
C ILE A 413 -15.54 34.66 -11.32
N THR A 414 -16.85 34.53 -11.13
CA THR A 414 -17.61 35.25 -10.11
C THR A 414 -18.10 34.28 -9.04
N ALA A 415 -17.79 34.54 -7.79
CA ALA A 415 -18.19 33.77 -6.61
C ALA A 415 -19.59 34.14 -6.14
N THR A 416 -20.17 33.34 -5.22
CA THR A 416 -21.52 33.56 -4.67
C THR A 416 -21.68 34.87 -3.91
N ASP A 417 -20.59 35.44 -3.38
CA ASP A 417 -20.57 36.75 -2.71
C ASP A 417 -20.34 37.93 -3.68
N ASN A 418 -20.57 37.72 -4.99
CA ASN A 418 -20.42 38.70 -6.07
C ASN A 418 -19.01 39.26 -6.27
N LYS A 419 -18.01 38.68 -5.65
CA LYS A 419 -16.60 39.01 -5.93
C LYS A 419 -16.09 38.16 -7.09
N SER A 420 -15.24 38.75 -7.92
CA SER A 420 -14.74 38.09 -9.12
C SER A 420 -13.23 38.18 -9.22
N ILE A 421 -12.66 37.24 -9.95
CA ILE A 421 -11.24 37.19 -10.30
C ILE A 421 -11.10 36.84 -11.78
N SER A 422 -10.11 37.44 -12.44
CA SER A 422 -9.74 37.11 -13.81
C SER A 422 -8.63 36.06 -13.81
N VAL A 423 -8.75 35.04 -14.68
CA VAL A 423 -7.86 33.87 -14.71
C VAL A 423 -7.55 33.45 -16.13
N ASN A 424 -6.55 32.60 -16.32
CA ASN A 424 -6.20 32.03 -17.62
C ASN A 424 -6.99 30.73 -17.86
N SER A 425 -7.85 30.73 -18.88
CA SER A 425 -8.70 29.59 -19.22
C SER A 425 -7.92 28.34 -19.66
N SER A 426 -6.74 28.52 -20.26
CA SER A 426 -5.89 27.42 -20.70
C SER A 426 -5.29 26.66 -19.52
N VAL A 427 -4.90 27.36 -18.44
CA VAL A 427 -4.43 26.73 -17.19
C VAL A 427 -5.55 25.93 -16.54
N LEU A 428 -6.75 26.52 -16.45
CA LEU A 428 -7.90 25.82 -15.88
C LEU A 428 -8.23 24.54 -16.66
N ALA A 429 -8.19 24.61 -18.00
CA ALA A 429 -8.51 23.49 -18.87
C ALA A 429 -7.58 22.27 -18.73
N GLN A 430 -6.40 22.45 -18.12
CA GLN A 430 -5.47 21.35 -17.88
C GLN A 430 -5.85 20.51 -16.64
N ARG A 431 -6.45 21.12 -15.62
CA ARG A 431 -6.69 20.47 -14.33
C ARG A 431 -8.14 20.47 -13.85
N TRP A 432 -9.01 21.15 -14.57
CA TRP A 432 -10.43 21.15 -14.31
C TRP A 432 -11.17 20.45 -15.47
N PRO A 433 -11.44 19.14 -15.39
CA PRO A 433 -11.94 18.35 -16.52
C PRO A 433 -13.21 18.88 -17.16
N SER A 434 -14.16 19.33 -16.33
CA SER A 434 -15.47 19.82 -16.81
C SER A 434 -15.43 21.22 -17.41
N ILE A 435 -14.38 22.01 -17.21
CA ILE A 435 -14.35 23.39 -17.68
C ILE A 435 -14.38 23.51 -19.21
N ARG A 436 -13.77 22.54 -19.92
CA ARG A 436 -13.78 22.52 -21.39
C ARG A 436 -15.19 22.43 -21.96
N SER A 437 -16.08 21.71 -21.29
CA SER A 437 -17.49 21.62 -21.71
C SER A 437 -18.26 22.91 -21.38
N LEU A 438 -17.88 23.59 -20.29
CA LEU A 438 -18.49 24.86 -19.89
C LEU A 438 -18.04 26.04 -20.77
N LEU A 439 -16.83 25.96 -21.36
CA LEU A 439 -16.27 26.99 -22.23
C LEU A 439 -16.60 26.80 -23.72
N LYS A 440 -17.17 25.67 -24.13
CA LYS A 440 -17.60 25.49 -25.53
C LYS A 440 -18.82 26.37 -25.82
N PRO A 441 -18.80 27.14 -26.92
CA PRO A 441 -19.99 27.85 -27.35
C PRO A 441 -21.10 26.81 -27.63
N VAL A 442 -22.34 27.10 -27.21
CA VAL A 442 -23.51 26.28 -27.51
C VAL A 442 -23.68 26.32 -29.04
N THR A 443 -23.28 25.26 -29.74
CA THR A 443 -23.38 25.13 -31.19
C THR A 443 -24.79 24.64 -31.61
N SER A 444 -25.83 25.37 -31.19
CA SER A 444 -27.15 25.33 -31.84
C SER A 444 -27.93 26.58 -31.49
N PRO A 445 -27.95 27.61 -32.33
CA PRO A 445 -28.90 28.69 -32.18
C PRO A 445 -30.28 28.12 -32.45
N GLN A 446 -31.14 28.01 -31.46
CA GLN A 446 -32.57 27.95 -31.72
C GLN A 446 -32.97 29.28 -32.37
N PRO A 447 -33.71 29.28 -33.50
CA PRO A 447 -34.10 30.50 -34.16
C PRO A 447 -35.10 31.26 -33.26
N GLY A 448 -34.65 32.40 -32.72
CA GLY A 448 -35.47 33.27 -31.91
C GLY A 448 -34.81 33.94 -30.68
N MET A 449 -33.56 33.63 -30.40
CA MET A 449 -32.81 34.24 -29.29
C MET A 449 -31.48 34.83 -29.78
N SER A 450 -31.57 35.74 -30.72
CA SER A 450 -30.45 36.59 -31.11
C SER A 450 -30.61 37.92 -30.43
N GLU A 451 -30.14 38.04 -29.22
CA GLU A 451 -29.74 39.30 -28.60
C GLU A 451 -29.30 38.98 -27.15
N ILE A 452 -28.12 39.43 -26.83
CA ILE A 452 -27.49 39.29 -25.48
C ILE A 452 -26.62 38.01 -25.30
N LEU A 453 -25.73 37.73 -26.23
CA LEU A 453 -24.45 37.14 -25.88
C LEU A 453 -23.36 38.13 -26.31
N ASP A 454 -22.96 38.93 -25.35
CA ASP A 454 -21.75 39.77 -25.45
C ASP A 454 -20.55 38.81 -25.60
N HIS A 455 -20.13 38.59 -26.84
CA HIS A 455 -19.05 37.64 -27.21
C HIS A 455 -17.69 38.01 -26.61
N ASP A 456 -17.58 39.13 -25.90
CA ASP A 456 -16.32 39.67 -25.39
C ASP A 456 -16.08 39.44 -23.90
N LYS A 457 -17.02 38.87 -23.12
CA LYS A 457 -16.83 38.60 -21.70
C LYS A 457 -17.13 37.15 -21.35
N ARG A 458 -16.10 36.30 -21.42
CA ARG A 458 -16.17 34.97 -20.84
C ARG A 458 -16.30 35.09 -19.32
N GLU A 459 -17.48 34.81 -18.78
CA GLU A 459 -17.75 34.80 -17.35
C GLU A 459 -18.28 33.46 -16.90
N LEU A 460 -17.79 32.96 -15.77
CA LEU A 460 -18.20 31.70 -15.16
C LEU A 460 -18.62 31.92 -13.70
N SER A 461 -19.71 31.29 -13.27
CA SER A 461 -20.12 31.32 -11.86
C SER A 461 -19.49 30.17 -11.09
N PHE A 462 -18.96 30.46 -9.90
CA PHE A 462 -18.39 29.48 -8.99
C PHE A 462 -19.36 29.25 -7.80
N PRO A 463 -19.61 27.99 -7.38
CA PRO A 463 -20.69 27.66 -6.43
C PRO A 463 -20.34 27.91 -4.96
N ASP A 464 -19.32 28.70 -4.66
CA ASP A 464 -18.87 29.01 -3.30
C ASP A 464 -18.38 30.47 -3.17
N THR A 465 -17.96 30.86 -1.95
CA THR A 465 -17.45 32.19 -1.63
C THR A 465 -16.12 32.47 -2.30
N TYR A 466 -15.77 33.75 -2.42
CA TYR A 466 -14.51 34.19 -3.03
C TYR A 466 -13.26 33.61 -2.36
N ILE A 467 -13.31 33.44 -1.03
CA ILE A 467 -12.19 32.86 -0.28
C ILE A 467 -11.93 31.41 -0.71
N VAL A 468 -12.97 30.62 -0.90
CA VAL A 468 -12.89 29.23 -1.38
C VAL A 468 -12.47 29.18 -2.85
N LEU A 469 -13.00 30.12 -3.68
CA LEU A 469 -12.58 30.27 -5.07
C LEU A 469 -11.06 30.53 -5.19
N ILE A 470 -10.52 31.45 -4.40
CA ILE A 470 -9.07 31.72 -4.40
C ILE A 470 -8.28 30.47 -3.99
N ALA A 471 -8.69 29.78 -2.93
CA ALA A 471 -8.04 28.55 -2.49
C ALA A 471 -8.09 27.43 -3.56
N PHE A 472 -9.21 27.32 -4.26
CA PHE A 472 -9.39 26.40 -5.39
C PHE A 472 -8.47 26.76 -6.58
N LEU A 473 -8.42 28.05 -6.96
CA LEU A 473 -7.56 28.50 -8.05
C LEU A 473 -6.08 28.34 -7.72
N GLN A 474 -5.66 28.59 -6.48
CA GLN A 474 -4.30 28.30 -6.04
C GLN A 474 -3.94 26.83 -6.28
N TYR A 475 -4.86 25.89 -5.97
CA TYR A 475 -4.65 24.48 -6.29
C TYR A 475 -4.55 24.27 -7.82
N ILE A 476 -5.45 24.83 -8.62
CA ILE A 476 -5.43 24.66 -10.08
C ILE A 476 -4.08 25.09 -10.67
N TYR A 477 -3.49 26.18 -10.18
CA TYR A 477 -2.21 26.72 -10.68
C TYR A 477 -0.99 26.00 -10.12
N THR A 478 -1.09 25.35 -8.94
CA THR A 478 0.07 24.73 -8.25
C THR A 478 0.03 23.21 -8.18
N ASP A 479 -1.14 22.60 -8.45
CA ASP A 479 -1.43 21.16 -8.25
C ASP A 479 -1.19 20.66 -6.83
N HIS A 480 -1.22 21.59 -5.85
CA HIS A 480 -1.02 21.27 -4.44
C HIS A 480 -1.74 22.28 -3.53
N LEU A 481 -1.84 21.95 -2.25
CA LEU A 481 -2.27 22.89 -1.21
C LEU A 481 -1.02 23.55 -0.62
N VAL A 482 -0.70 24.77 -1.05
CA VAL A 482 0.59 25.42 -0.76
C VAL A 482 0.47 26.61 0.20
N THR A 483 -0.74 27.10 0.49
CA THR A 483 -0.94 28.28 1.32
C THR A 483 -1.56 27.95 2.68
N ALA A 484 -1.20 28.72 3.71
CA ALA A 484 -1.78 28.57 5.04
C ALA A 484 -3.31 28.75 5.04
N GLN A 485 -3.85 29.59 4.13
CA GLN A 485 -5.29 29.76 3.94
C GLN A 485 -5.96 28.47 3.47
N GLN A 486 -5.38 27.75 2.52
CA GLN A 486 -5.89 26.46 2.03
C GLN A 486 -5.94 25.42 3.15
N HIS A 487 -5.02 25.48 4.12
CA HIS A 487 -4.97 24.56 5.25
C HIS A 487 -5.89 24.92 6.43
N GLN A 488 -6.73 25.96 6.32
CA GLN A 488 -7.74 26.22 7.34
C GLN A 488 -8.84 25.13 7.27
N PRO A 489 -9.27 24.54 8.40
CA PRO A 489 -10.22 23.42 8.41
C PRO A 489 -11.51 23.72 7.64
N GLN A 490 -12.06 24.94 7.78
CA GLN A 490 -13.28 25.37 7.09
C GLN A 490 -13.07 25.45 5.57
N ILE A 491 -11.91 25.94 5.13
CA ILE A 491 -11.58 26.02 3.70
C ILE A 491 -11.36 24.63 3.12
N LEU A 492 -10.63 23.75 3.82
CA LEU A 492 -10.43 22.36 3.40
C LEU A 492 -11.74 21.61 3.25
N SER A 493 -12.66 21.78 4.18
CA SER A 493 -14.00 21.18 4.11
C SER A 493 -14.76 21.62 2.86
N ARG A 494 -14.68 22.89 2.52
CA ARG A 494 -15.29 23.44 1.30
C ARG A 494 -14.57 22.98 0.04
N LEU A 495 -13.23 22.92 0.06
CA LEU A 495 -12.43 22.39 -1.05
C LEU A 495 -12.72 20.91 -1.31
N LEU A 496 -12.95 20.11 -0.26
CA LEU A 496 -13.36 18.72 -0.39
C LEU A 496 -14.69 18.59 -1.15
N PHE A 497 -15.68 19.43 -0.78
CA PHE A 497 -16.98 19.48 -1.47
C PHE A 497 -16.82 19.92 -2.93
N VAL A 498 -16.08 20.99 -3.19
CA VAL A 498 -15.81 21.51 -4.55
C VAL A 498 -15.08 20.47 -5.41
N ALA A 499 -14.12 19.75 -4.81
CA ALA A 499 -13.38 18.69 -5.50
C ALA A 499 -14.27 17.53 -5.94
N ASP A 500 -15.20 17.11 -5.06
CA ASP A 500 -16.18 16.06 -5.38
C ASP A 500 -17.18 16.55 -6.44
N PHE A 501 -17.70 17.76 -6.28
CA PHE A 501 -18.66 18.38 -7.22
C PHE A 501 -18.08 18.50 -8.64
N PHE A 502 -16.83 18.96 -8.78
CA PHE A 502 -16.17 19.10 -10.08
C PHE A 502 -15.42 17.82 -10.53
N GLN A 503 -15.47 16.75 -9.76
CA GLN A 503 -14.80 15.48 -10.05
C GLN A 503 -13.27 15.63 -10.23
N ILE A 504 -12.65 16.45 -9.37
CA ILE A 504 -11.21 16.68 -9.37
C ILE A 504 -10.57 15.75 -8.33
N THR A 505 -10.27 14.52 -8.75
CA THR A 505 -9.76 13.44 -7.88
C THR A 505 -8.54 13.87 -7.08
N ARG A 506 -7.57 14.53 -7.71
CA ARG A 506 -6.34 14.97 -7.06
C ARG A 506 -6.57 15.97 -5.93
N LEU A 507 -7.46 16.97 -6.13
CA LEU A 507 -7.82 17.91 -5.08
C LEU A 507 -8.56 17.21 -3.93
N LYS A 508 -9.42 16.25 -4.27
CA LYS A 508 -10.14 15.44 -3.27
C LYS A 508 -9.16 14.67 -2.37
N GLU A 509 -8.17 13.99 -2.96
CA GLU A 509 -7.12 13.26 -2.23
C GLU A 509 -6.30 14.17 -1.31
N LEU A 510 -5.88 15.34 -1.81
CA LEU A 510 -5.12 16.32 -1.02
C LEU A 510 -5.95 16.88 0.15
N ALA A 511 -7.23 17.20 -0.09
CA ALA A 511 -8.13 17.70 0.96
C ALA A 511 -8.40 16.61 2.02
N ILE A 512 -8.66 15.37 1.61
CA ILE A 512 -8.83 14.23 2.52
C ILE A 512 -7.57 14.05 3.38
N HIS A 513 -6.38 14.05 2.77
CA HIS A 513 -5.12 13.93 3.48
C HIS A 513 -4.94 15.03 4.53
N ALA A 514 -5.14 16.29 4.14
CA ALA A 514 -5.01 17.42 5.07
C ALA A 514 -6.03 17.35 6.23
N LEU A 515 -7.28 16.95 5.94
CA LEU A 515 -8.31 16.76 6.96
C LEU A 515 -8.00 15.58 7.90
N HIS A 516 -7.38 14.50 7.40
CA HIS A 516 -6.90 13.41 8.25
C HIS A 516 -5.85 13.87 9.27
N GLN A 517 -4.96 14.79 8.87
CA GLN A 517 -3.92 15.34 9.75
C GLN A 517 -4.49 16.31 10.80
N MET A 518 -5.61 16.97 10.50
CA MET A 518 -6.24 17.93 11.39
C MET A 518 -7.32 17.33 12.28
N LEU A 519 -7.57 16.04 12.17
CA LEU A 519 -8.67 15.38 12.89
C LEU A 519 -8.37 15.30 14.38
N ASN A 520 -9.20 15.97 15.16
CA ASN A 520 -9.23 15.98 16.63
C ASN A 520 -10.66 16.25 17.12
N MET A 521 -10.90 16.26 18.42
CA MET A 521 -12.24 16.46 19.00
C MET A 521 -12.91 17.77 18.56
N SER A 522 -12.15 18.84 18.32
CA SER A 522 -12.72 20.15 17.93
C SER A 522 -13.10 20.22 16.45
N THR A 523 -12.47 19.41 15.59
CA THR A 523 -12.70 19.42 14.13
C THR A 523 -13.55 18.23 13.66
N ALA A 524 -13.69 17.19 14.47
CA ALA A 524 -14.29 15.92 14.08
C ALA A 524 -15.72 16.03 13.54
N ALA A 525 -16.57 16.87 14.15
CA ALA A 525 -17.96 17.05 13.72
C ALA A 525 -18.03 17.67 12.30
N MET A 526 -17.26 18.73 12.06
CA MET A 526 -17.18 19.39 10.75
C MET A 526 -16.61 18.45 9.68
N ILE A 527 -15.54 17.70 10.01
CA ILE A 527 -14.93 16.74 9.10
C ILE A 527 -15.89 15.60 8.78
N TYR A 528 -16.63 15.09 9.76
CA TYR A 528 -17.66 14.07 9.56
C TYR A 528 -18.72 14.53 8.55
N GLU A 529 -19.26 15.74 8.73
CA GLU A 529 -20.27 16.31 7.83
C GLU A 529 -19.71 16.50 6.41
N SER A 530 -18.54 17.13 6.28
CA SER A 530 -17.89 17.37 4.99
C SER A 530 -17.57 16.08 4.24
N ALA A 531 -17.06 15.07 4.95
CA ALA A 531 -16.73 13.76 4.38
C ALA A 531 -17.99 13.02 3.92
N SER A 532 -19.10 13.13 4.67
CA SER A 532 -20.40 12.56 4.29
C SER A 532 -20.93 13.17 3.00
N LEU A 533 -20.90 14.50 2.90
CA LEU A 533 -21.39 15.25 1.72
C LEU A 533 -20.53 15.03 0.47
N SER A 534 -19.29 14.63 0.64
CA SER A 534 -18.30 14.47 -0.45
C SER A 534 -17.95 13.00 -0.74
N ASN A 535 -18.73 12.05 -0.26
CA ASN A 535 -18.51 10.61 -0.45
C ASN A 535 -17.07 10.16 -0.06
N ALA A 536 -16.52 10.74 1.03
CA ALA A 536 -15.22 10.36 1.59
C ALA A 536 -15.43 9.41 2.79
N THR A 537 -15.89 8.18 2.52
CA THR A 537 -16.42 7.25 3.53
C THR A 537 -15.39 6.91 4.62
N SER A 538 -14.13 6.64 4.25
CA SER A 538 -13.08 6.29 5.22
C SER A 538 -12.79 7.43 6.19
N LEU A 539 -12.71 8.67 5.68
CA LEU A 539 -12.54 9.88 6.52
C LEU A 539 -13.76 10.09 7.42
N GLN A 540 -14.97 9.89 6.89
CA GLN A 540 -16.21 9.99 7.66
C GLN A 540 -16.24 9.02 8.84
N ILE A 541 -15.94 7.73 8.60
CA ILE A 541 -15.91 6.70 9.65
C ILE A 541 -14.81 7.02 10.68
N ARG A 542 -13.65 7.50 10.23
CA ARG A 542 -12.56 7.91 11.13
C ARG A 542 -12.98 9.09 12.02
N ALA A 543 -13.64 10.10 11.47
CA ALA A 543 -14.16 11.23 12.22
C ALA A 543 -15.22 10.78 13.24
N LEU A 544 -16.13 9.88 12.85
CA LEU A 544 -17.13 9.29 13.74
C LEU A 544 -16.47 8.55 14.92
N ARG A 545 -15.40 7.80 14.69
CA ARG A 545 -14.65 7.12 15.76
C ARG A 545 -14.07 8.10 16.77
N VAL A 546 -13.57 9.25 16.32
CA VAL A 546 -13.06 10.30 17.23
C VAL A 546 -14.19 10.92 18.05
N LEU A 547 -15.39 11.06 17.50
CA LEU A 547 -16.55 11.63 18.21
C LEU A 547 -17.13 10.70 19.30
N ILE A 548 -16.94 9.38 19.15
CA ILE A 548 -17.52 8.38 20.05
C ILE A 548 -16.54 7.95 21.16
N ASN A 549 -15.22 8.03 20.91
CA ASN A 549 -14.19 7.71 21.89
C ASN A 549 -13.82 8.93 22.75
#